data_b2fd5c30b0d519948ed22348455db7c8
#
_entry.id   b2fd5c30b0d519948ed22348455db7c8
#
_cell.length_a   1.000
_cell.length_b   1.000
_cell.length_c   1.000
_cell.angle_alpha   90.00
_cell.angle_beta   90.00
_cell.angle_gamma   90.00
#
_symmetry.space_group_name_H-M   'P 1'
#
loop_
_entity.id
_entity.type
_entity.pdbx_description
1 polymer ?
#
loop_
_entity_poly.entity_id
_entity_poly.type
_entity_poly.pdbx_seq_one_letter_code
_entity_poly.pdbx_strand_id
1 'polypeptide(L)'
;GVQTCALPIWSRANGWIFMATADLLARMPEDHPMRDDVIKNFQMQASGVARYQGKNGLWHQLLDKADSYEEITGTSMFVFGIAKGVKEGWLHPDFIYVAWQGLKGMLSKISENGDVTAICVGTGIMPSTVFYYNRPTQENDPMGEGPVLRALVEMIDAPKYTEISANDQYDKIK
;
A
#
# COMPACT_ATOMS: atom_id res chain seq x y z
N GLY A 1 25.31 6.70 -18.89
CA GLY A 1 24.37 7.11 -17.86
C GLY A 1 23.00 6.62 -18.25
N VAL A 2 22.46 5.65 -17.50
CA VAL A 2 21.03 5.32 -17.60
C VAL A 2 20.31 6.54 -17.09
N GLN A 3 19.77 7.34 -17.97
CA GLN A 3 18.84 8.38 -17.64
C GLN A 3 17.57 7.63 -17.16
N THR A 4 17.48 7.37 -15.86
CA THR A 4 16.21 7.04 -15.26
C THR A 4 15.34 8.28 -15.47
N CYS A 5 14.58 8.33 -16.57
CA CYS A 5 13.40 9.14 -16.62
C CYS A 5 12.63 8.78 -15.36
N ALA A 6 12.56 9.72 -14.42
CA ALA A 6 11.76 9.54 -13.23
C ALA A 6 10.32 9.42 -13.72
N LEU A 7 9.90 8.21 -14.00
CA LEU A 7 8.49 7.92 -14.22
C LEU A 7 7.77 8.40 -12.97
N PRO A 8 6.61 9.04 -13.12
CA PRO A 8 5.79 9.41 -11.97
C PRO A 8 5.64 8.21 -11.05
N ILE A 9 5.94 8.36 -9.76
CA ILE A 9 5.80 7.26 -8.80
C ILE A 9 4.30 7.11 -8.51
N TRP A 10 3.57 6.62 -9.49
CA TRP A 10 2.13 6.47 -9.42
C TRP A 10 1.75 5.38 -8.42
N SER A 11 0.94 5.78 -7.43
CA SER A 11 0.53 4.97 -6.29
C SER A 11 -0.05 3.61 -6.70
N ARG A 12 -1.08 3.61 -7.54
CA ARG A 12 -1.76 2.37 -7.94
C ARG A 12 -0.87 1.40 -8.72
N ALA A 13 0.05 1.89 -9.56
CA ALA A 13 0.98 1.01 -10.28
C ALA A 13 1.93 0.29 -9.29
N ASN A 14 2.46 1.03 -8.33
CA ASN A 14 3.27 0.45 -7.24
C ASN A 14 2.44 -0.49 -6.36
N GLY A 15 1.19 -0.14 -6.10
CA GLY A 15 0.24 -0.98 -5.37
C GLY A 15 0.00 -2.33 -6.04
N TRP A 16 -0.20 -2.36 -7.36
CA TRP A 16 -0.36 -3.61 -8.12
C TRP A 16 0.83 -4.53 -7.96
N ILE A 17 2.05 -4.00 -8.10
CA ILE A 17 3.27 -4.79 -7.95
C ILE A 17 3.36 -5.33 -6.52
N PHE A 18 3.12 -4.48 -5.53
CA PHE A 18 3.23 -4.84 -4.12
C PHE A 18 2.21 -5.92 -3.72
N MET A 19 0.95 -5.76 -4.10
CA MET A 19 -0.12 -6.71 -3.85
C MET A 19 0.13 -8.04 -4.57
N ALA A 20 0.54 -8.00 -5.85
CA ALA A 20 0.86 -9.20 -6.61
C ALA A 20 2.07 -9.94 -6.05
N THR A 21 3.08 -9.23 -5.54
CA THR A 21 4.24 -9.86 -4.91
C THR A 21 3.84 -10.57 -3.61
N ALA A 22 2.95 -9.98 -2.79
CA ALA A 22 2.41 -10.64 -1.62
C ALA A 22 1.62 -11.92 -1.97
N ASP A 23 0.82 -11.87 -3.03
CA ASP A 23 0.10 -13.06 -3.52
C ASP A 23 1.04 -14.14 -4.09
N LEU A 24 2.10 -13.72 -4.77
CA LEU A 24 3.14 -14.63 -5.27
C LEU A 24 3.83 -15.33 -4.11
N LEU A 25 4.30 -14.60 -3.11
CA LEU A 25 5.00 -15.15 -1.94
C LEU A 25 4.13 -16.15 -1.17
N ALA A 26 2.83 -15.86 -1.05
CA ALA A 26 1.88 -16.77 -0.39
C ALA A 26 1.70 -18.13 -1.10
N ARG A 27 2.05 -18.22 -2.37
CA ARG A 27 1.93 -19.44 -3.20
C ARG A 27 3.26 -20.05 -3.59
N MET A 28 4.35 -19.29 -3.45
CA MET A 28 5.68 -19.75 -3.81
C MET A 28 6.16 -20.78 -2.78
N PRO A 29 6.66 -21.96 -3.20
CA PRO A 29 7.24 -22.94 -2.28
C PRO A 29 8.31 -22.34 -1.38
N GLU A 30 8.41 -22.82 -0.14
CA GLU A 30 9.38 -22.30 0.82
C GLU A 30 10.83 -22.54 0.40
N ASP A 31 11.08 -23.64 -0.30
CA ASP A 31 12.39 -24.02 -0.83
C ASP A 31 12.69 -23.45 -2.24
N HIS A 32 11.83 -22.59 -2.78
CA HIS A 32 12.06 -22.02 -4.10
C HIS A 32 13.31 -21.14 -4.13
N PRO A 33 14.25 -21.36 -5.07
CA PRO A 33 15.57 -20.70 -5.05
C PRO A 33 15.52 -19.16 -5.14
N MET A 34 14.45 -18.59 -5.64
CA MET A 34 14.26 -17.13 -5.75
C MET A 34 13.47 -16.52 -4.58
N ARG A 35 12.99 -17.33 -3.61
CA ARG A 35 12.09 -16.86 -2.57
C ARG A 35 12.68 -15.74 -1.73
N ASP A 36 13.92 -15.92 -1.28
CA ASP A 36 14.61 -14.92 -0.45
C ASP A 36 14.80 -13.59 -1.19
N ASP A 37 15.13 -13.63 -2.47
CA ASP A 37 15.27 -12.42 -3.29
C ASP A 37 13.93 -11.70 -3.47
N VAL A 38 12.84 -12.45 -3.64
CA VAL A 38 11.49 -11.86 -3.73
C VAL A 38 11.08 -11.24 -2.40
N ILE A 39 11.32 -11.91 -1.26
CA ILE A 39 11.06 -11.35 0.08
C ILE A 39 11.88 -10.07 0.28
N LYS A 40 13.16 -10.07 -0.05
CA LYS A 40 14.02 -8.90 0.06
C LYS A 40 13.52 -7.71 -0.78
N ASN A 41 13.09 -7.96 -2.01
CA ASN A 41 12.49 -6.93 -2.86
C ASN A 41 11.17 -6.41 -2.27
N PHE A 42 10.34 -7.29 -1.73
CA PHE A 42 9.10 -6.92 -1.04
C PHE A 42 9.36 -6.03 0.18
N GLN A 43 10.37 -6.37 1.00
CA GLN A 43 10.80 -5.56 2.15
C GLN A 43 11.30 -4.18 1.75
N MET A 44 12.09 -4.10 0.68
CA MET A 44 12.57 -2.81 0.15
C MET A 44 11.40 -1.95 -0.34
N GLN A 45 10.43 -2.54 -1.04
CA GLN A 45 9.24 -1.84 -1.51
C GLN A 45 8.36 -1.39 -0.34
N ALA A 46 8.13 -2.24 0.67
CA ALA A 46 7.39 -1.89 1.88
C ALA A 46 8.02 -0.69 2.61
N SER A 47 9.35 -0.69 2.76
CA SER A 47 10.09 0.40 3.38
C SER A 47 9.97 1.71 2.57
N GLY A 48 10.01 1.60 1.23
CA GLY A 48 9.80 2.73 0.34
C GLY A 48 8.39 3.31 0.46
N VAL A 49 7.39 2.45 0.42
CA VAL A 49 5.97 2.82 0.54
C VAL A 49 5.68 3.49 1.90
N ALA A 50 6.16 2.91 3.00
CA ALA A 50 5.91 3.45 4.34
C ALA A 50 6.39 4.90 4.50
N ARG A 51 7.48 5.30 3.83
CA ARG A 51 8.01 6.67 3.87
C ARG A 51 7.09 7.73 3.27
N TYR A 52 6.20 7.32 2.37
CA TYR A 52 5.31 8.22 1.64
C TYR A 52 3.87 8.19 2.16
N GLN A 53 3.61 7.53 3.30
CA GLN A 53 2.31 7.57 3.92
C GLN A 53 1.98 8.98 4.45
N GLY A 54 0.83 9.49 4.07
CA GLY A 54 0.33 10.77 4.58
C GLY A 54 -0.03 10.70 6.07
N LYS A 55 -0.08 11.85 6.74
CA LYS A 55 -0.37 11.95 8.19
C LYS A 55 -1.74 11.38 8.59
N ASN A 56 -2.69 11.34 7.66
CA ASN A 56 -4.01 10.75 7.84
C ASN A 56 -4.08 9.27 7.44
N GLY A 57 -2.94 8.65 7.11
CA GLY A 57 -2.83 7.26 6.75
C GLY A 57 -2.99 6.94 5.27
N LEU A 58 -3.48 7.87 4.45
CA LEU A 58 -3.64 7.67 3.01
C LEU A 58 -2.32 7.91 2.26
N TRP A 59 -2.21 7.33 1.07
CA TRP A 59 -1.16 7.67 0.11
C TRP A 59 -1.72 8.53 -1.01
N HIS A 60 -0.87 9.40 -1.52
CA HIS A 60 -1.20 10.31 -2.61
C HIS A 60 -1.16 9.60 -3.97
N GLN A 61 -1.86 10.15 -4.97
CA GLN A 61 -1.87 9.67 -6.37
C GLN A 61 -0.46 9.49 -6.93
N LEU A 62 0.41 10.46 -6.62
CA LEU A 62 1.85 10.38 -6.86
C LEU A 62 2.56 10.34 -5.51
N LEU A 63 3.24 9.24 -5.21
CA LEU A 63 3.78 8.98 -3.87
C LEU A 63 4.76 10.06 -3.40
N ASP A 64 5.57 10.59 -4.33
CA ASP A 64 6.57 11.63 -4.04
C ASP A 64 6.01 13.07 -4.12
N LYS A 65 4.70 13.23 -4.29
CA LYS A 65 4.01 14.51 -4.45
C LYS A 65 2.87 14.64 -3.44
N ALA A 66 3.17 15.20 -2.29
CA ALA A 66 2.21 15.38 -1.20
C ALA A 66 1.09 16.40 -1.53
N ASP A 67 1.20 17.13 -2.62
CA ASP A 67 0.19 18.04 -3.16
C ASP A 67 -0.72 17.40 -4.22
N SER A 68 -0.45 16.15 -4.63
CA SER A 68 -1.40 15.37 -5.41
C SER A 68 -2.53 14.86 -4.50
N TYR A 69 -3.67 14.52 -5.08
CA TYR A 69 -4.81 14.05 -4.27
C TYR A 69 -4.51 12.69 -3.61
N GLU A 70 -5.22 12.41 -2.50
CA GLU A 70 -5.19 11.12 -1.81
C GLU A 70 -5.98 10.08 -2.61
N GLU A 71 -5.40 8.90 -2.81
CA GLU A 71 -5.93 7.87 -3.68
C GLU A 71 -6.15 6.56 -2.93
N ILE A 72 -7.40 6.10 -2.90
CA ILE A 72 -7.77 4.96 -2.07
C ILE A 72 -7.31 3.61 -2.65
N THR A 73 -7.20 3.47 -3.98
CA THR A 73 -6.86 2.18 -4.60
C THR A 73 -5.45 1.75 -4.24
N GLY A 74 -4.46 2.65 -4.45
CA GLY A 74 -3.07 2.38 -4.08
C GLY A 74 -2.93 2.22 -2.56
N THR A 75 -3.63 3.06 -1.78
CA THR A 75 -3.68 2.92 -0.32
C THR A 75 -4.12 1.53 0.09
N SER A 76 -5.21 1.02 -0.46
CA SER A 76 -5.75 -0.31 -0.14
C SER A 76 -4.77 -1.44 -0.50
N MET A 77 -4.10 -1.33 -1.64
CA MET A 77 -3.10 -2.31 -2.05
C MET A 77 -1.89 -2.33 -1.12
N PHE A 78 -1.47 -1.17 -0.62
CA PHE A 78 -0.38 -1.08 0.36
C PHE A 78 -0.81 -1.64 1.72
N VAL A 79 -1.99 -1.30 2.19
CA VAL A 79 -2.56 -1.87 3.43
C VAL A 79 -2.61 -3.38 3.36
N PHE A 80 -3.17 -3.93 2.29
CA PHE A 80 -3.23 -5.38 2.07
C PHE A 80 -1.85 -6.03 2.12
N GLY A 81 -0.90 -5.53 1.31
CA GLY A 81 0.42 -6.14 1.22
C GLY A 81 1.22 -6.04 2.53
N ILE A 82 1.12 -4.91 3.24
CA ILE A 82 1.80 -4.73 4.54
C ILE A 82 1.19 -5.65 5.59
N ALA A 83 -0.14 -5.69 5.73
CA ALA A 83 -0.82 -6.56 6.70
C ALA A 83 -0.48 -8.02 6.46
N LYS A 84 -0.57 -8.47 5.21
CA LYS A 84 -0.19 -9.82 4.80
C LYS A 84 1.29 -10.10 5.06
N GLY A 85 2.17 -9.19 4.71
CA GLY A 85 3.60 -9.34 4.92
C GLY A 85 4.00 -9.48 6.39
N VAL A 86 3.33 -8.76 7.29
CA VAL A 86 3.52 -8.92 8.74
C VAL A 86 2.98 -10.26 9.22
N LYS A 87 1.76 -10.63 8.83
CA LYS A 87 1.11 -11.89 9.21
C LYS A 87 1.93 -13.11 8.80
N GLU A 88 2.50 -13.10 7.61
CA GLU A 88 3.32 -14.19 7.07
C GLU A 88 4.81 -14.12 7.52
N GLY A 89 5.19 -13.12 8.32
CA GLY A 89 6.56 -12.97 8.82
C GLY A 89 7.58 -12.47 7.78
N TRP A 90 7.13 -11.96 6.63
CA TRP A 90 8.02 -11.38 5.61
C TRP A 90 8.44 -9.95 5.95
N LEU A 91 7.64 -9.24 6.75
CA LEU A 91 7.93 -7.89 7.24
C LEU A 91 8.10 -7.91 8.76
N HIS A 92 8.88 -6.95 9.25
CA HIS A 92 9.00 -6.72 10.68
C HIS A 92 7.63 -6.36 11.28
N PRO A 93 7.27 -6.85 12.49
CA PRO A 93 5.97 -6.59 13.11
C PRO A 93 5.57 -5.11 13.19
N ASP A 94 6.53 -4.19 13.35
CA ASP A 94 6.26 -2.75 13.44
C ASP A 94 5.56 -2.18 12.18
N PHE A 95 5.70 -2.83 11.04
CA PHE A 95 4.98 -2.41 9.83
C PHE A 95 3.47 -2.47 9.99
N ILE A 96 2.95 -3.23 10.96
CA ILE A 96 1.51 -3.30 11.19
C ILE A 96 0.91 -1.93 11.55
N TYR A 97 1.70 -1.05 12.19
CA TYR A 97 1.26 0.32 12.46
C TYR A 97 0.92 1.07 11.17
N VAL A 98 1.74 0.93 10.13
CA VAL A 98 1.51 1.55 8.82
C VAL A 98 0.19 1.03 8.21
N ALA A 99 -0.07 -0.28 8.32
CA ALA A 99 -1.32 -0.87 7.82
C ALA A 99 -2.55 -0.34 8.58
N TRP A 100 -2.50 -0.24 9.92
CA TRP A 100 -3.60 0.31 10.71
C TRP A 100 -3.86 1.79 10.45
N GLN A 101 -2.81 2.60 10.27
CA GLN A 101 -2.99 3.99 9.85
C GLN A 101 -3.61 4.07 8.45
N GLY A 102 -3.17 3.21 7.53
CA GLY A 102 -3.75 3.10 6.19
C GLY A 102 -5.22 2.71 6.22
N LEU A 103 -5.61 1.73 7.04
CA LEU A 103 -7.00 1.34 7.24
C LEU A 103 -7.85 2.52 7.75
N LYS A 104 -7.34 3.26 8.74
CA LYS A 104 -8.03 4.45 9.25
C LYS A 104 -8.27 5.49 8.15
N GLY A 105 -7.26 5.72 7.30
CA GLY A 105 -7.39 6.59 6.13
C GLY A 105 -8.42 6.07 5.14
N MET A 106 -8.38 4.77 4.81
CA MET A 106 -9.37 4.14 3.92
C MET A 106 -10.80 4.31 4.42
N LEU A 107 -11.04 4.05 5.71
CA LEU A 107 -12.39 4.16 6.29
C LEU A 107 -12.94 5.59 6.19
N SER A 108 -12.10 6.63 6.15
CA SER A 108 -12.55 8.01 5.92
C SER A 108 -13.04 8.29 4.50
N LYS A 109 -12.78 7.38 3.56
CA LYS A 109 -13.20 7.48 2.15
C LYS A 109 -14.35 6.52 1.81
N ILE A 110 -14.88 5.83 2.82
CA ILE A 110 -16.03 4.91 2.68
C ILE A 110 -17.20 5.49 3.45
N SER A 111 -18.34 5.65 2.79
CA SER A 111 -19.56 6.16 3.41
C SER A 111 -20.22 5.11 4.31
N GLU A 112 -21.19 5.53 5.13
CA GLU A 112 -21.99 4.61 5.95
C GLU A 112 -22.78 3.59 5.11
N ASN A 113 -23.10 3.94 3.85
CA ASN A 113 -23.77 3.05 2.91
C ASN A 113 -22.81 2.08 2.19
N GLY A 114 -21.49 2.23 2.41
CA GLY A 114 -20.47 1.43 1.76
C GLY A 114 -19.93 2.03 0.46
N ASP A 115 -20.35 3.22 0.06
CA ASP A 115 -19.82 3.87 -1.15
C ASP A 115 -18.37 4.27 -0.95
N VAL A 116 -17.53 3.97 -1.93
CA VAL A 116 -16.09 4.21 -1.91
C VAL A 116 -15.73 5.39 -2.80
N THR A 117 -15.15 6.43 -2.21
CA THR A 117 -14.72 7.65 -2.92
C THR A 117 -13.21 7.68 -3.18
N ALA A 118 -12.74 8.70 -3.91
CA ALA A 118 -11.31 8.93 -4.22
C ALA A 118 -10.62 7.77 -4.99
N ILE A 119 -11.37 7.04 -5.79
CA ILE A 119 -10.83 6.02 -6.69
C ILE A 119 -10.38 6.71 -8.00
N CYS A 120 -9.10 6.63 -8.32
CA CYS A 120 -8.60 7.07 -9.61
C CYS A 120 -9.21 6.21 -10.73
N VAL A 121 -9.81 6.83 -11.74
CA VAL A 121 -10.37 6.11 -12.91
C VAL A 121 -9.31 5.31 -13.67
N GLY A 122 -9.74 4.44 -14.57
CA GLY A 122 -8.86 3.69 -15.48
C GLY A 122 -7.81 4.61 -16.12
N THR A 123 -6.53 4.26 -16.00
CA THR A 123 -5.40 5.12 -16.35
C THR A 123 -4.39 4.35 -17.18
N GLY A 124 -4.09 4.87 -18.38
CA GLY A 124 -3.04 4.34 -19.25
C GLY A 124 -1.65 4.82 -18.86
N ILE A 125 -0.64 4.34 -19.58
CA ILE A 125 0.75 4.76 -19.41
C ILE A 125 0.97 6.06 -20.20
N MET A 126 1.43 7.10 -19.52
CA MET A 126 1.76 8.39 -20.13
C MET A 126 3.08 8.93 -19.57
N PRO A 127 3.89 9.63 -20.39
CA PRO A 127 5.19 10.14 -19.95
C PRO A 127 5.09 11.38 -19.07
N SER A 128 3.92 12.01 -18.97
CA SER A 128 3.72 13.29 -18.29
C SER A 128 3.24 13.11 -16.86
N THR A 129 3.98 13.66 -15.91
CA THR A 129 3.55 13.75 -14.49
C THR A 129 2.24 14.51 -14.36
N VAL A 130 2.03 15.58 -15.15
CA VAL A 130 0.80 16.39 -15.15
C VAL A 130 -0.43 15.56 -15.51
N PHE A 131 -0.29 14.57 -16.40
CA PHE A 131 -1.37 13.65 -16.72
C PHE A 131 -1.84 12.88 -15.49
N TYR A 132 -0.92 12.33 -14.69
CA TYR A 132 -1.26 11.59 -13.50
C TYR A 132 -1.83 12.48 -12.39
N TYR A 133 -1.32 13.70 -12.25
CA TYR A 133 -1.84 14.69 -11.30
C TYR A 133 -3.32 14.99 -11.51
N ASN A 134 -3.72 15.10 -12.78
CA ASN A 134 -5.06 15.53 -13.18
C ASN A 134 -6.00 14.35 -13.51
N ARG A 135 -5.64 13.12 -13.16
CA ARG A 135 -6.58 12.02 -13.35
C ARG A 135 -7.83 12.24 -12.48
N PRO A 136 -9.03 12.14 -13.06
CA PRO A 136 -10.26 12.26 -12.28
C PRO A 136 -10.41 11.07 -11.34
N THR A 137 -11.19 11.26 -10.30
CA THR A 137 -11.65 10.20 -9.41
C THR A 137 -13.13 9.92 -9.67
N GLN A 138 -13.55 8.69 -9.40
CA GLN A 138 -14.93 8.27 -9.51
C GLN A 138 -15.30 7.46 -8.26
N GLU A 139 -16.52 7.67 -7.78
CA GLU A 139 -17.10 6.88 -6.71
C GLU A 139 -17.50 5.50 -7.25
N ASN A 140 -17.24 4.47 -6.46
CA ASN A 140 -17.56 3.08 -6.77
C ASN A 140 -17.00 2.60 -8.12
N ASP A 141 -15.82 3.11 -8.53
CA ASP A 141 -15.12 2.62 -9.72
C ASP A 141 -14.55 1.22 -9.44
N PRO A 142 -14.80 0.22 -10.33
CA PRO A 142 -14.32 -1.15 -10.14
C PRO A 142 -12.80 -1.29 -9.94
N MET A 143 -12.02 -0.30 -10.39
CA MET A 143 -10.56 -0.29 -10.18
C MET A 143 -10.17 -0.20 -8.70
N GLY A 144 -11.02 0.37 -7.84
CA GLY A 144 -10.77 0.54 -6.41
C GLY A 144 -11.49 -0.45 -5.52
N GLU A 145 -12.70 -0.86 -5.87
CA GLU A 145 -13.52 -1.72 -5.00
C GLU A 145 -12.84 -3.05 -4.64
N GLY A 146 -12.26 -3.72 -5.63
CA GLY A 146 -11.57 -5.00 -5.41
C GLY A 146 -10.40 -4.88 -4.42
N PRO A 147 -9.46 -3.94 -4.61
CA PRO A 147 -8.39 -3.65 -3.66
C PRO A 147 -8.90 -3.28 -2.26
N VAL A 148 -9.95 -2.44 -2.15
CA VAL A 148 -10.55 -2.06 -0.87
C VAL A 148 -11.07 -3.28 -0.13
N LEU A 149 -11.87 -4.12 -0.77
CA LEU A 149 -12.39 -5.36 -0.17
C LEU A 149 -11.26 -6.28 0.29
N ARG A 150 -10.22 -6.45 -0.52
CA ARG A 150 -9.08 -7.29 -0.14
C ARG A 150 -8.33 -6.76 1.09
N ALA A 151 -8.13 -5.45 1.16
CA ALA A 151 -7.49 -4.82 2.31
C ALA A 151 -8.34 -4.99 3.58
N LEU A 152 -9.64 -4.75 3.49
CA LEU A 152 -10.56 -4.92 4.63
C LEU A 152 -10.55 -6.35 5.15
N VAL A 153 -10.64 -7.35 4.26
CA VAL A 153 -10.60 -8.77 4.63
C VAL A 153 -9.27 -9.13 5.30
N GLU A 154 -8.12 -8.70 4.74
CA GLU A 154 -6.81 -9.01 5.33
C GLU A 154 -6.63 -8.35 6.71
N MET A 155 -7.20 -7.16 6.92
CA MET A 155 -7.13 -6.45 8.19
C MET A 155 -8.02 -7.03 9.30
N ILE A 156 -9.03 -7.86 8.98
CA ILE A 156 -9.86 -8.57 9.98
C ILE A 156 -8.97 -9.47 10.84
N ASP A 157 -8.03 -10.17 10.20
CA ASP A 157 -7.14 -11.14 10.86
C ASP A 157 -5.75 -10.55 11.16
N ALA A 158 -5.56 -9.25 10.92
CA ALA A 158 -4.27 -8.61 11.16
C ALA A 158 -3.95 -8.50 12.66
N PRO A 159 -2.68 -8.63 13.07
CA PRO A 159 -2.28 -8.41 14.45
C PRO A 159 -2.75 -7.04 14.95
N LYS A 160 -3.32 -6.99 16.16
CA LYS A 160 -3.74 -5.72 16.75
C LYS A 160 -2.52 -4.93 17.21
N TYR A 161 -2.50 -3.64 16.93
CA TYR A 161 -1.40 -2.76 17.33
C TYR A 161 -1.13 -2.75 18.84
N THR A 162 -2.16 -2.95 19.66
CA THR A 162 -2.05 -3.01 21.12
C THR A 162 -1.30 -4.24 21.63
N GLU A 163 -1.13 -5.27 20.81
CA GLU A 163 -0.40 -6.50 21.16
C GLU A 163 1.11 -6.35 20.90
N ILE A 164 1.50 -5.36 20.14
CA ILE A 164 2.89 -4.93 19.97
C ILE A 164 3.17 -3.96 21.12
N SER A 165 3.68 -4.48 22.25
CA SER A 165 3.82 -3.70 23.46
C SER A 165 4.64 -2.43 23.22
N ALA A 166 4.17 -1.31 23.79
CA ALA A 166 4.86 -0.03 23.81
C ALA A 166 6.27 -0.09 24.43
N ASN A 167 6.62 -1.19 25.08
CA ASN A 167 7.90 -1.42 25.75
C ASN A 167 9.04 -1.80 24.79
N ASP A 168 8.75 -2.34 23.60
CA ASP A 168 9.81 -2.72 22.64
C ASP A 168 10.27 -1.58 21.73
N GLN A 169 9.53 -0.48 21.65
CA GLN A 169 9.84 0.61 20.72
C GLN A 169 10.90 1.59 21.27
N TYR A 170 11.01 1.76 22.57
CA TYR A 170 11.91 2.77 23.13
C TYR A 170 13.34 2.28 23.35
N ASP A 171 13.57 0.99 23.47
CA ASP A 171 14.91 0.43 23.77
C ASP A 171 15.75 0.11 22.51
N LYS A 172 15.16 0.16 21.31
CA LYS A 172 15.86 -0.12 20.03
C LYS A 172 16.27 1.11 19.23
N ILE A 173 16.00 2.32 19.74
CA ILE A 173 16.38 3.61 19.11
C ILE A 173 17.50 4.32 19.88
N LYS A 174 18.16 3.61 20.81
CA LYS A 174 19.38 4.14 21.45
C LYS A 174 20.64 3.59 20.83
#